data_6c36023e93b471ef981d9168451ebd21
#
_entry.id   6c36023e93b471ef981d9168451ebd21
#
_cell.length_a   1.000
_cell.length_b   1.000
_cell.length_c   1.000
_cell.angle_alpha   90.00
_cell.angle_beta   90.00
_cell.angle_gamma   90.00
#
_symmetry.space_group_name_H-M   'P 1'
#
loop_
_entity.id
_entity.type
_entity.pdbx_description
1 polymer ?
#
loop_
_entity_poly.entity_id
_entity_poly.type
_entity_poly.pdbx_seq_one_letter_code
_entity_poly.pdbx_strand_id
1 'polypeptide(L)'
;MGWSRTQDIKMINIDAIKKDNITSKPFEYMLIDFVDADFVRSSYKDYKENFEIQTQFDEFSIVNPHPVQELLEDYEEQIVSKVNDVWDLDIVSCSMSTSMFDKNSELDTHNDYNYDGNFFIPARGIIYLNDEKEFGTNIYETERGEPTEIGGSPGQLFLFKVSKNSWHSAGKDIKSDFRITCNWLLNREGSPH
;
A
#
# COMPACT_ATOMS: atom_id res chain seq x y z
N MET A 1 5.69 -12.61 -22.70
CA MET A 1 7.18 -12.60 -22.67
C MET A 1 7.57 -12.95 -21.26
N GLY A 2 8.24 -14.11 -21.03
CA GLY A 2 8.61 -14.52 -19.67
C GLY A 2 9.79 -13.69 -19.18
N TRP A 3 9.60 -12.94 -18.11
CA TRP A 3 10.66 -12.26 -17.39
C TRP A 3 11.52 -13.30 -16.67
N SER A 4 12.83 -13.21 -16.74
CA SER A 4 13.71 -14.15 -16.04
C SER A 4 13.76 -13.77 -14.56
N ARG A 5 13.63 -14.76 -13.63
CA ARG A 5 13.71 -14.55 -12.15
C ARG A 5 14.92 -13.72 -11.69
N THR A 6 15.99 -13.61 -12.49
CA THR A 6 17.18 -12.79 -12.16
C THR A 6 16.97 -11.29 -12.41
N GLN A 7 15.98 -10.88 -13.20
CA GLN A 7 15.61 -9.47 -13.40
C GLN A 7 14.68 -8.99 -12.27
N ASP A 8 13.82 -9.89 -11.75
CA ASP A 8 12.83 -9.58 -10.70
C ASP A 8 13.50 -9.14 -9.39
N ILE A 9 14.65 -9.73 -9.03
CA ILE A 9 15.42 -9.38 -7.81
C ILE A 9 15.88 -7.91 -7.78
N LYS A 10 16.00 -7.25 -8.93
CA LYS A 10 16.34 -5.82 -9.01
C LYS A 10 15.13 -4.90 -8.91
N MET A 11 13.92 -5.41 -9.11
CA MET A 11 12.70 -4.60 -9.15
C MET A 11 12.06 -4.43 -7.77
N ILE A 12 12.29 -5.37 -6.85
CA ILE A 12 11.71 -5.35 -5.49
C ILE A 12 12.82 -5.36 -4.45
N ASN A 13 12.76 -4.42 -3.51
CA ASN A 13 13.70 -4.27 -2.40
C ASN A 13 13.11 -4.80 -1.09
N ILE A 14 12.91 -6.13 -1.01
CA ILE A 14 12.33 -6.77 0.18
C ILE A 14 13.18 -6.52 1.44
N ASP A 15 14.51 -6.41 1.31
CA ASP A 15 15.42 -6.14 2.43
C ASP A 15 15.29 -4.74 3.02
N ALA A 16 14.54 -3.84 2.35
CA ALA A 16 14.16 -2.55 2.93
C ALA A 16 13.12 -2.69 4.05
N ILE A 17 12.39 -3.81 4.14
CA ILE A 17 11.51 -4.12 5.28
C ILE A 17 12.40 -4.60 6.43
N LYS A 18 12.81 -3.67 7.31
CA LYS A 18 13.70 -3.92 8.44
C LYS A 18 13.46 -2.93 9.58
N LYS A 19 13.82 -3.33 10.82
CA LYS A 19 13.60 -2.52 12.03
C LYS A 19 14.23 -1.13 11.97
N ASP A 20 15.37 -0.98 11.32
CA ASP A 20 16.10 0.30 11.21
C ASP A 20 15.33 1.37 10.41
N ASN A 21 14.34 0.96 9.59
CA ASN A 21 13.52 1.85 8.78
C ASN A 21 12.20 2.24 9.47
N ILE A 22 11.95 1.79 10.71
CA ILE A 22 10.74 2.15 11.45
C ILE A 22 10.81 3.60 11.92
N THR A 23 9.79 4.37 11.56
CA THR A 23 9.43 5.64 12.17
C THR A 23 8.34 5.37 13.21
N SER A 24 8.51 5.87 14.44
CA SER A 24 7.62 5.53 15.57
C SER A 24 6.55 6.59 15.86
N LYS A 25 6.54 7.72 15.15
CA LYS A 25 5.56 8.80 15.32
C LYS A 25 4.94 9.19 13.99
N PRO A 26 3.62 9.46 13.94
CA PRO A 26 2.66 9.42 15.08
C PRO A 26 2.32 8.00 15.54
N PHE A 27 2.60 6.99 14.72
CA PHE A 27 2.49 5.55 15.00
C PHE A 27 3.65 4.82 14.30
N GLU A 28 3.77 3.50 14.47
CA GLU A 28 4.86 2.74 13.84
C GLU A 28 4.59 2.53 12.34
N TYR A 29 5.48 3.06 11.50
CA TYR A 29 5.43 2.87 10.04
C TYR A 29 6.82 2.88 9.40
N MET A 30 6.87 2.46 8.14
CA MET A 30 8.00 2.64 7.23
C MET A 30 7.54 3.34 5.96
N LEU A 31 8.36 4.24 5.45
CA LEU A 31 8.24 4.78 4.10
C LEU A 31 9.54 4.45 3.36
N ILE A 32 9.49 3.52 2.41
CA ILE A 32 10.68 2.96 1.76
C ILE A 32 10.53 2.93 0.24
N ASP A 33 11.62 3.07 -0.49
CA ASP A 33 11.69 2.80 -1.92
C ASP A 33 11.73 1.28 -2.10
N PHE A 34 10.59 0.70 -2.48
CA PHE A 34 10.34 -0.74 -2.44
C PHE A 34 10.32 -1.40 -3.81
N VAL A 35 9.62 -0.79 -4.76
CA VAL A 35 9.58 -1.23 -6.17
C VAL A 35 10.40 -0.25 -7.01
N ASP A 36 11.11 -0.76 -7.99
CA ASP A 36 11.86 0.07 -8.95
C ASP A 36 10.93 1.09 -9.63
N ALA A 37 11.26 2.37 -9.48
CA ALA A 37 10.42 3.45 -9.97
C ALA A 37 10.28 3.48 -11.50
N ASP A 38 11.31 3.02 -12.24
CA ASP A 38 11.26 2.99 -13.71
C ASP A 38 10.37 1.85 -14.18
N PHE A 39 10.32 0.73 -13.45
CA PHE A 39 9.36 -0.33 -13.70
C PHE A 39 7.92 0.15 -13.47
N VAL A 40 7.65 0.88 -12.39
CA VAL A 40 6.32 1.47 -12.12
C VAL A 40 5.94 2.43 -13.25
N ARG A 41 6.81 3.35 -13.63
CA ARG A 41 6.54 4.33 -14.71
C ARG A 41 6.27 3.67 -16.06
N SER A 42 7.05 2.64 -16.40
CA SER A 42 6.85 1.93 -17.68
C SER A 42 5.54 1.15 -17.71
N SER A 43 5.15 0.55 -16.59
CA SER A 43 3.89 -0.20 -16.46
C SER A 43 2.67 0.71 -16.43
N TYR A 44 2.76 1.85 -15.77
CA TYR A 44 1.64 2.79 -15.57
C TYR A 44 1.08 3.30 -16.91
N LYS A 45 1.93 3.59 -17.88
CA LYS A 45 1.51 4.17 -19.15
C LYS A 45 0.53 3.28 -19.91
N ASP A 46 0.82 2.00 -20.02
CA ASP A 46 -0.06 1.05 -20.68
C ASP A 46 -1.28 0.71 -19.81
N TYR A 47 -1.07 0.63 -18.51
CA TYR A 47 -2.11 0.30 -17.55
C TYR A 47 -3.22 1.35 -17.47
N LYS A 48 -2.89 2.64 -17.42
CA LYS A 48 -3.88 3.73 -17.32
C LYS A 48 -4.83 3.84 -18.52
N GLU A 49 -4.45 3.28 -19.67
CA GLU A 49 -5.27 3.27 -20.88
C GLU A 49 -6.18 2.03 -20.97
N ASN A 50 -5.89 1.00 -20.16
CA ASN A 50 -6.51 -0.33 -20.27
C ASN A 50 -7.05 -0.90 -18.97
N PHE A 51 -7.05 -0.16 -17.84
CA PHE A 51 -7.60 -0.70 -16.61
C PHE A 51 -9.14 -0.85 -16.71
N GLU A 52 -9.66 -1.84 -15.99
CA GLU A 52 -11.09 -2.11 -15.91
C GLU A 52 -11.55 -2.06 -14.46
N ILE A 53 -12.65 -1.34 -14.19
CA ILE A 53 -13.24 -1.28 -12.85
C ILE A 53 -13.91 -2.62 -12.57
N GLN A 54 -13.48 -3.30 -11.51
CA GLN A 54 -14.06 -4.55 -11.03
C GLN A 54 -15.13 -4.31 -9.96
N THR A 55 -14.88 -3.37 -9.07
CA THR A 55 -15.83 -2.98 -8.02
C THR A 55 -15.70 -1.47 -7.78
N GLN A 56 -16.83 -0.79 -7.67
CA GLN A 56 -16.89 0.64 -7.38
C GLN A 56 -17.47 0.87 -5.99
N PHE A 57 -16.78 1.70 -5.20
CA PHE A 57 -17.21 2.24 -3.92
C PHE A 57 -17.41 3.75 -4.05
N ASP A 58 -17.98 4.38 -3.03
CA ASP A 58 -18.20 5.83 -3.03
C ASP A 58 -16.87 6.61 -3.01
N GLU A 59 -15.85 6.07 -2.33
CA GLU A 59 -14.55 6.74 -2.11
C GLU A 59 -13.48 6.30 -3.11
N PHE A 60 -13.56 5.10 -3.67
CA PHE A 60 -12.56 4.55 -4.60
C PHE A 60 -13.11 3.40 -5.42
N SER A 61 -12.35 2.96 -6.41
CA SER A 61 -12.66 1.75 -7.19
C SER A 61 -11.56 0.70 -7.04
N ILE A 62 -11.94 -0.58 -6.96
CA ILE A 62 -11.02 -1.70 -7.21
C ILE A 62 -10.99 -1.93 -8.71
N VAL A 63 -9.78 -2.02 -9.24
CA VAL A 63 -9.54 -2.23 -10.67
C VAL A 63 -8.78 -3.54 -10.90
N ASN A 64 -8.68 -4.00 -12.14
CA ASN A 64 -7.88 -5.18 -12.45
C ASN A 64 -6.42 -5.01 -11.97
N PRO A 65 -5.70 -6.11 -11.63
CA PRO A 65 -4.37 -6.02 -11.07
C PRO A 65 -3.40 -5.20 -11.95
N HIS A 66 -2.65 -4.31 -11.31
CA HIS A 66 -1.52 -3.65 -11.93
C HIS A 66 -0.34 -4.65 -12.05
N PRO A 67 0.53 -4.58 -13.08
CA PRO A 67 1.69 -5.47 -13.22
C PRO A 67 2.60 -5.56 -11.99
N VAL A 68 2.66 -4.48 -11.18
CA VAL A 68 3.35 -4.51 -9.88
C VAL A 68 2.66 -5.44 -8.89
N GLN A 69 1.32 -5.45 -8.82
CA GLN A 69 0.59 -6.37 -7.95
C GLN A 69 0.87 -7.82 -8.35
N GLU A 70 0.75 -8.14 -9.65
CA GLU A 70 1.01 -9.49 -10.15
C GLU A 70 2.45 -9.96 -9.83
N LEU A 71 3.43 -9.05 -9.96
CA LEU A 71 4.81 -9.34 -9.57
C LEU A 71 4.93 -9.60 -8.05
N LEU A 72 4.26 -8.83 -7.22
CA LEU A 72 4.37 -8.91 -5.76
C LEU A 72 3.69 -10.15 -5.17
N GLU A 73 2.67 -10.70 -5.82
CA GLU A 73 2.01 -11.94 -5.42
C GLU A 73 3.01 -13.12 -5.37
N ASP A 74 4.01 -13.14 -6.26
CA ASP A 74 5.10 -14.14 -6.24
C ASP A 74 6.03 -14.00 -5.01
N TYR A 75 5.98 -12.87 -4.31
CA TYR A 75 6.81 -12.58 -3.13
C TYR A 75 6.03 -12.55 -1.81
N GLU A 76 4.76 -12.94 -1.82
CA GLU A 76 3.88 -12.86 -0.64
C GLU A 76 4.50 -13.50 0.60
N GLU A 77 5.00 -14.74 0.50
CA GLU A 77 5.60 -15.45 1.64
C GLU A 77 6.80 -14.70 2.22
N GLN A 78 7.63 -14.09 1.37
CA GLN A 78 8.80 -13.34 1.79
C GLN A 78 8.40 -12.01 2.47
N ILE A 79 7.38 -11.33 1.94
CA ILE A 79 6.83 -10.10 2.51
C ILE A 79 6.27 -10.40 3.91
N VAL A 80 5.43 -11.44 4.03
CA VAL A 80 4.84 -11.88 5.30
C VAL A 80 5.92 -12.19 6.32
N SER A 81 6.94 -12.98 5.93
CA SER A 81 8.06 -13.32 6.81
C SER A 81 8.80 -12.08 7.31
N LYS A 82 9.14 -11.15 6.42
CA LYS A 82 9.85 -9.90 6.78
C LYS A 82 9.03 -9.01 7.72
N VAL A 83 7.73 -8.86 7.48
CA VAL A 83 6.86 -8.05 8.32
C VAL A 83 6.71 -8.66 9.71
N ASN A 84 6.57 -9.99 9.80
CA ASN A 84 6.56 -10.71 11.08
C ASN A 84 7.85 -10.50 11.87
N ASP A 85 9.01 -10.61 11.21
CA ASP A 85 10.32 -10.41 11.85
C ASP A 85 10.51 -8.98 12.39
N VAL A 86 9.94 -7.99 11.69
CA VAL A 86 10.07 -6.59 12.07
C VAL A 86 9.22 -6.24 13.29
N TRP A 87 7.97 -6.67 13.33
CA TRP A 87 7.00 -6.25 14.35
C TRP A 87 6.56 -7.35 15.32
N ASP A 88 7.13 -8.56 15.20
CA ASP A 88 6.75 -9.73 16.01
C ASP A 88 5.24 -9.99 15.93
N LEU A 89 4.76 -10.17 14.68
CA LEU A 89 3.35 -10.39 14.36
C LEU A 89 3.10 -11.83 13.91
N ASP A 90 1.83 -12.26 13.96
CA ASP A 90 1.39 -13.61 13.53
C ASP A 90 0.66 -13.53 12.18
N ILE A 91 1.24 -12.84 11.20
CA ILE A 91 0.66 -12.72 9.85
C ILE A 91 0.86 -14.04 9.11
N VAL A 92 -0.20 -14.51 8.46
CA VAL A 92 -0.19 -15.77 7.69
C VAL A 92 -0.39 -15.56 6.19
N SER A 93 -0.94 -14.41 5.78
CA SER A 93 -1.16 -14.08 4.37
C SER A 93 -1.17 -12.57 4.12
N CYS A 94 -0.97 -12.19 2.86
CA CYS A 94 -1.08 -10.82 2.38
C CYS A 94 -2.03 -10.77 1.18
N SER A 95 -3.24 -10.27 1.39
CA SER A 95 -4.16 -10.01 0.28
C SER A 95 -3.79 -8.68 -0.38
N MET A 96 -3.69 -8.67 -1.71
CA MET A 96 -3.32 -7.48 -2.48
C MET A 96 -4.47 -7.06 -3.40
N SER A 97 -4.63 -5.74 -3.59
CA SER A 97 -5.59 -5.18 -4.54
C SER A 97 -5.10 -3.87 -5.11
N THR A 98 -5.38 -3.64 -6.39
CA THR A 98 -5.13 -2.34 -7.02
C THR A 98 -6.36 -1.46 -6.86
N SER A 99 -6.17 -0.28 -6.27
CA SER A 99 -7.23 0.72 -6.08
C SER A 99 -6.95 1.98 -6.87
N MET A 100 -8.02 2.59 -7.38
CA MET A 100 -8.01 3.84 -8.10
C MET A 100 -8.86 4.88 -7.36
N PHE A 101 -8.29 6.05 -7.16
CA PHE A 101 -8.95 7.24 -6.62
C PHE A 101 -9.00 8.30 -7.73
N ASP A 102 -10.17 8.78 -8.08
CA ASP A 102 -10.31 9.92 -8.99
C ASP A 102 -10.21 11.27 -8.25
N LYS A 103 -10.27 12.38 -8.99
CA LYS A 103 -10.16 13.73 -8.42
C LYS A 103 -11.26 14.11 -7.41
N ASN A 104 -12.36 13.37 -7.40
CA ASN A 104 -13.48 13.60 -6.51
C ASN A 104 -13.49 12.61 -5.34
N SER A 105 -12.63 11.61 -5.41
CA SER A 105 -12.50 10.59 -4.37
C SER A 105 -11.85 11.18 -3.12
N GLU A 106 -12.45 10.89 -1.99
CA GLU A 106 -11.90 11.24 -0.68
C GLU A 106 -12.13 10.08 0.27
N LEU A 107 -11.07 9.60 0.87
CA LEU A 107 -11.17 8.64 1.96
C LEU A 107 -10.95 9.38 3.27
N ASP A 108 -12.01 9.45 4.08
CA ASP A 108 -11.98 10.11 5.38
C ASP A 108 -10.92 9.54 6.33
N THR A 109 -10.57 10.32 7.35
CA THR A 109 -9.63 9.90 8.38
C THR A 109 -10.15 8.67 9.13
N HIS A 110 -9.36 7.59 9.11
CA HIS A 110 -9.66 6.31 9.77
C HIS A 110 -8.38 5.67 10.29
N ASN A 111 -8.47 4.56 11.02
CA ASN A 111 -7.31 3.88 11.60
C ASN A 111 -7.22 2.37 11.28
N ASP A 112 -8.12 1.83 10.49
CA ASP A 112 -8.23 0.40 10.14
C ASP A 112 -8.38 -0.56 11.34
N TYR A 113 -8.38 -0.04 12.56
CA TYR A 113 -8.50 -0.83 13.76
C TYR A 113 -9.95 -1.18 14.03
N ASN A 114 -10.33 -2.44 13.81
CA ASN A 114 -11.69 -2.91 14.03
C ASN A 114 -11.90 -3.31 15.50
N TYR A 115 -12.89 -2.67 16.15
CA TYR A 115 -13.24 -2.91 17.55
C TYR A 115 -14.08 -4.18 17.75
N ASP A 116 -14.69 -4.73 16.72
CA ASP A 116 -15.65 -5.85 16.82
C ASP A 116 -14.98 -7.23 16.95
N GLY A 117 -13.66 -7.27 17.01
CA GLY A 117 -12.88 -8.46 17.33
C GLY A 117 -12.80 -9.55 16.25
N ASN A 118 -13.54 -9.41 15.15
CA ASN A 118 -13.63 -10.43 14.11
C ASN A 118 -12.68 -10.20 12.92
N PHE A 119 -12.11 -8.99 12.80
CA PHE A 119 -11.23 -8.59 11.70
C PHE A 119 -10.04 -7.84 12.26
N PHE A 120 -8.99 -8.55 12.55
CA PHE A 120 -7.77 -7.88 12.94
C PHE A 120 -6.72 -8.00 11.82
N ILE A 121 -6.54 -6.90 11.10
CA ILE A 121 -5.44 -6.74 10.15
C ILE A 121 -4.29 -6.11 10.94
N PRO A 122 -3.25 -6.86 11.31
CA PRO A 122 -2.18 -6.33 12.17
C PRO A 122 -1.26 -5.34 11.48
N ALA A 123 -1.19 -5.36 10.15
CA ALA A 123 -0.41 -4.40 9.37
C ALA A 123 -1.02 -4.15 7.99
N ARG A 124 -0.75 -2.98 7.42
CA ARG A 124 -1.16 -2.60 6.07
C ARG A 124 -0.01 -2.00 5.29
N GLY A 125 -0.07 -2.19 3.96
CA GLY A 125 0.85 -1.55 3.03
C GLY A 125 0.11 -0.83 1.91
N ILE A 126 0.68 0.29 1.45
CA ILE A 126 0.21 1.07 0.30
C ILE A 126 1.41 1.35 -0.60
N ILE A 127 1.41 0.82 -1.81
CA ILE A 127 2.42 1.13 -2.84
C ILE A 127 1.84 2.11 -3.84
N TYR A 128 2.56 3.18 -4.12
CA TYR A 128 2.14 4.23 -5.07
C TYR A 128 2.56 3.83 -6.48
N LEU A 129 1.60 3.79 -7.41
CA LEU A 129 1.76 3.22 -8.75
C LEU A 129 1.62 4.23 -9.90
N ASN A 130 1.53 5.53 -9.63
CA ASN A 130 1.55 6.56 -10.66
C ASN A 130 2.96 6.73 -11.26
N ASP A 131 3.08 7.28 -12.47
CA ASP A 131 4.36 7.53 -13.16
C ASP A 131 5.14 8.72 -12.57
N GLU A 132 4.44 9.66 -11.94
CA GLU A 132 5.04 10.80 -11.25
C GLU A 132 4.61 10.82 -9.77
N LYS A 133 5.24 11.72 -8.99
CA LYS A 133 4.84 11.92 -7.60
C LYS A 133 3.42 12.49 -7.54
N GLU A 134 2.52 11.67 -7.03
CA GLU A 134 1.13 12.03 -6.76
C GLU A 134 0.93 12.39 -5.28
N PHE A 135 -0.30 12.76 -4.88
CA PHE A 135 -0.63 12.92 -3.47
C PHE A 135 -0.41 11.58 -2.74
N GLY A 136 0.29 11.64 -1.62
CA GLY A 136 0.61 10.45 -0.82
C GLY A 136 -0.55 10.02 0.09
N THR A 137 -0.22 9.79 1.34
CA THR A 137 -1.16 9.48 2.41
C THR A 137 -0.97 10.51 3.51
N ASN A 138 -2.06 11.06 4.03
CA ASN A 138 -2.04 11.85 5.24
C ASN A 138 -1.95 10.94 6.46
N ILE A 139 -1.06 11.24 7.38
CA ILE A 139 -0.99 10.62 8.71
C ILE A 139 -1.25 11.66 9.78
N TYR A 140 -1.83 11.23 10.91
CA TYR A 140 -2.30 12.13 11.97
C TYR A 140 -1.84 11.65 13.34
N GLU A 141 -1.55 12.57 14.26
CA GLU A 141 -1.30 12.23 15.68
C GLU A 141 -2.59 11.82 16.42
N THR A 142 -3.73 12.34 15.97
CA THR A 142 -5.06 12.03 16.51
C THR A 142 -6.07 12.08 15.36
N GLU A 143 -7.25 11.48 15.53
CA GLU A 143 -8.35 11.46 14.54
C GLU A 143 -8.67 12.85 13.92
N ARG A 144 -8.50 13.91 14.70
CA ARG A 144 -8.81 15.30 14.32
C ARG A 144 -7.57 16.20 14.32
N GLY A 145 -6.39 15.60 14.25
CA GLY A 145 -5.12 16.33 14.20
C GLY A 145 -4.85 16.97 12.85
N GLU A 146 -3.81 17.80 12.80
CA GLU A 146 -3.32 18.32 11.52
C GLU A 146 -2.64 17.19 10.72
N PRO A 147 -2.90 17.08 9.42
CA PRO A 147 -2.30 16.06 8.58
C PRO A 147 -0.83 16.32 8.28
N THR A 148 -0.07 15.25 8.20
CA THR A 148 1.25 15.25 7.58
C THR A 148 1.20 14.33 6.36
N GLU A 149 1.40 14.89 5.17
CA GLU A 149 1.47 14.11 3.93
C GLU A 149 2.79 13.34 3.85
N ILE A 150 2.72 12.05 3.54
CA ILE A 150 3.87 11.18 3.31
C ILE A 150 3.72 10.37 2.02
N GLY A 151 4.84 9.96 1.42
CA GLY A 151 4.86 9.09 0.24
C GLY A 151 4.42 9.76 -1.06
N GLY A 152 3.81 8.97 -1.93
CA GLY A 152 3.27 9.40 -3.23
C GLY A 152 4.25 9.26 -4.40
N SER A 153 5.52 8.93 -4.19
CA SER A 153 6.48 8.71 -5.28
C SER A 153 6.32 7.30 -5.88
N PRO A 154 6.56 7.13 -7.19
CA PRO A 154 6.47 5.83 -7.86
C PRO A 154 7.28 4.75 -7.14
N GLY A 155 6.63 3.64 -6.82
CA GLY A 155 7.27 2.47 -6.20
C GLY A 155 7.54 2.59 -4.69
N GLN A 156 7.24 3.73 -4.06
CA GLN A 156 7.31 3.83 -2.61
C GLN A 156 6.25 2.98 -1.93
N LEU A 157 6.65 2.29 -0.87
CA LEU A 157 5.77 1.56 0.04
C LEU A 157 5.64 2.34 1.35
N PHE A 158 4.42 2.70 1.70
CA PHE A 158 4.02 3.06 3.05
C PHE A 158 3.47 1.80 3.73
N LEU A 159 4.25 1.26 4.68
CA LEU A 159 3.91 0.05 5.43
C LEU A 159 3.77 0.42 6.91
N PHE A 160 2.65 0.07 7.55
CA PHE A 160 2.39 0.47 8.92
C PHE A 160 1.72 -0.62 9.75
N LYS A 161 2.01 -0.59 11.06
CA LYS A 161 1.35 -1.41 12.05
C LYS A 161 0.00 -0.82 12.39
N VAL A 162 -1.06 -1.59 12.24
CA VAL A 162 -2.43 -1.15 12.55
C VAL A 162 -2.63 -1.10 14.06
N SER A 163 -3.14 0.01 14.53
CA SER A 163 -3.41 0.29 15.94
C SER A 163 -4.57 1.28 16.08
N LYS A 164 -5.02 1.52 17.31
CA LYS A 164 -6.02 2.56 17.61
C LYS A 164 -5.56 3.98 17.24
N ASN A 165 -4.25 4.17 17.05
CA ASN A 165 -3.64 5.47 16.77
C ASN A 165 -3.09 5.58 15.33
N SER A 166 -3.26 4.56 14.49
CA SER A 166 -2.78 4.60 13.09
C SER A 166 -3.71 5.41 12.17
N TRP A 167 -4.05 6.64 12.61
CA TRP A 167 -4.94 7.53 11.89
C TRP A 167 -4.33 8.00 10.58
N HIS A 168 -5.05 7.76 9.47
CA HIS A 168 -4.62 8.14 8.13
C HIS A 168 -5.79 8.40 7.19
N SER A 169 -5.52 9.03 6.05
CA SER A 169 -6.51 9.28 4.99
C SER A 169 -5.85 9.32 3.61
N ALA A 170 -6.63 9.12 2.56
CA ALA A 170 -6.24 9.50 1.22
C ALA A 170 -6.65 10.95 0.97
N GLY A 171 -5.72 11.81 0.56
CA GLY A 171 -5.99 13.24 0.39
C GLY A 171 -6.71 13.56 -0.93
N LYS A 172 -7.21 14.81 -1.01
CA LYS A 172 -8.01 15.35 -2.12
C LYS A 172 -7.20 15.92 -3.28
N ASP A 173 -5.91 16.22 -3.07
CA ASP A 173 -5.10 16.97 -4.03
C ASP A 173 -4.44 16.08 -5.09
N ILE A 174 -5.23 15.21 -5.71
CA ILE A 174 -4.78 14.37 -6.83
C ILE A 174 -4.45 15.27 -8.02
N LYS A 175 -3.18 15.21 -8.49
CA LYS A 175 -2.66 16.07 -9.58
C LYS A 175 -2.99 15.53 -10.96
N SER A 176 -2.93 14.21 -11.10
CA SER A 176 -3.31 13.50 -12.31
C SER A 176 -4.83 13.29 -12.39
N ASP A 177 -5.31 12.57 -13.41
CA ASP A 177 -6.74 12.24 -13.50
C ASP A 177 -7.17 11.27 -12.40
N PHE A 178 -6.25 10.41 -11.95
CA PHE A 178 -6.46 9.49 -10.84
C PHE A 178 -5.14 9.09 -10.16
N ARG A 179 -5.23 8.73 -8.89
CA ARG A 179 -4.19 8.11 -8.09
C ARG A 179 -4.40 6.61 -8.06
N ILE A 180 -3.36 5.83 -8.38
CA ILE A 180 -3.39 4.37 -8.36
C ILE A 180 -2.47 3.87 -7.25
N THR A 181 -2.95 2.90 -6.47
CA THR A 181 -2.19 2.25 -5.40
C THR A 181 -2.40 0.75 -5.42
N CYS A 182 -1.36 -0.02 -5.03
CA CYS A 182 -1.52 -1.41 -4.61
C CYS A 182 -1.62 -1.45 -3.08
N ASN A 183 -2.73 -1.93 -2.58
CA ASN A 183 -3.01 -2.00 -1.15
C ASN A 183 -2.78 -3.43 -0.64
N TRP A 184 -2.14 -3.56 0.53
CA TRP A 184 -1.89 -4.80 1.22
C TRP A 184 -2.71 -4.89 2.48
N LEU A 185 -3.41 -6.01 2.64
CA LEU A 185 -4.04 -6.43 3.89
C LEU A 185 -3.24 -7.62 4.41
N LEU A 186 -2.45 -7.40 5.46
CA LEU A 186 -1.64 -8.45 6.07
C LEU A 186 -2.46 -9.11 7.19
N ASN A 187 -2.89 -10.35 6.95
CA ASN A 187 -3.93 -11.02 7.72
C ASN A 187 -3.37 -12.02 8.71
N ARG A 188 -4.03 -12.15 9.88
CA ARG A 188 -3.84 -13.26 10.83
C ARG A 188 -4.72 -14.46 10.47
N GLU A 189 -4.40 -15.61 11.06
CA GLU A 189 -5.26 -16.80 10.98
C GLU A 189 -6.68 -16.48 11.51
N GLY A 190 -7.72 -16.87 10.73
CA GLY A 190 -9.11 -16.60 11.06
C GLY A 190 -9.65 -15.24 10.59
N SER A 191 -8.84 -14.38 9.95
CA SER A 191 -9.35 -13.23 9.21
C SER A 191 -10.12 -13.73 7.97
N PRO A 192 -11.31 -13.20 7.65
CA PRO A 192 -11.98 -13.53 6.39
C PRO A 192 -11.15 -13.00 5.21
N HIS A 193 -11.10 -13.81 4.19
CA HIS A 193 -10.44 -13.50 2.91
C HIS A 193 -11.25 -12.51 2.09
#